data_f6be3db3b5cbaab3e411c8065c632133
#
_entry.id   f6be3db3b5cbaab3e411c8065c632133
#
_cell.length_a   1.000
_cell.length_b   1.000
_cell.length_c   1.000
_cell.angle_alpha   90.00
_cell.angle_beta   90.00
_cell.angle_gamma   90.00
#
_symmetry.space_group_name_H-M   'P 1'
#
loop_
_entity.id
_entity.type
_entity.pdbx_description
1 polymer ?
#
loop_
_entity_poly.entity_id
_entity_poly.type
_entity_poly.pdbx_seq_one_letter_code
_entity_poly.pdbx_strand_id
1 'polypeptide(L)'
;MSRRHRAEKREVLPDPKFGNMVVSKFMNSIMYAGKKSVAETIVYGALDMIEGKTKQNPVGVFEQALENVMPTIEVRSRRVGGATYQVPVEVRTDRRQALGIRWLIIAARDRNEKTMTERLSAELLDASNNRGNAVKKREDTHRMAEANRAFAHYRW
;
A
#
# COMPACT_ATOMS: atom_id res chain seq x y z
N MET A 1 -5.56 -19.04 18.43
CA MET A 1 -5.03 -17.67 18.63
C MET A 1 -4.63 -17.50 20.08
N SER A 2 -3.45 -16.98 20.36
CA SER A 2 -3.00 -16.69 21.72
C SER A 2 -3.77 -15.49 22.28
N ARG A 3 -4.43 -15.67 23.42
CA ARG A 3 -5.12 -14.59 24.15
C ARG A 3 -4.20 -13.87 25.14
N ARG A 4 -3.12 -14.53 25.57
CA ARG A 4 -2.23 -14.04 26.65
C ARG A 4 -0.93 -13.45 26.15
N HIS A 5 -0.53 -13.78 24.90
CA HIS A 5 0.73 -13.35 24.33
C HIS A 5 0.52 -12.78 22.94
N ARG A 6 1.09 -11.61 22.68
CA ARG A 6 1.17 -11.01 21.35
C ARG A 6 2.47 -11.49 20.70
N ALA A 7 2.38 -12.07 19.51
CA ALA A 7 3.58 -12.47 18.78
C ALA A 7 4.55 -11.30 18.60
N GLU A 8 5.83 -11.57 18.79
CA GLU A 8 6.89 -10.59 18.55
C GLU A 8 6.91 -10.20 17.07
N LYS A 9 7.15 -8.92 16.81
CA LYS A 9 7.32 -8.44 15.44
C LYS A 9 8.68 -8.90 14.93
N ARG A 10 8.68 -9.67 13.84
CA ARG A 10 9.92 -10.05 13.16
C ARG A 10 10.57 -8.81 12.54
N GLU A 11 11.88 -8.70 12.72
CA GLU A 11 12.67 -7.67 12.05
C GLU A 11 12.73 -7.97 10.54
N VAL A 12 12.57 -6.94 9.74
CA VAL A 12 12.69 -7.02 8.29
C VAL A 12 14.02 -6.41 7.93
N LEU A 13 14.92 -7.22 7.39
CA LEU A 13 16.20 -6.74 6.89
C LEU A 13 16.00 -5.82 5.68
N PRO A 14 16.83 -4.78 5.52
CA PRO A 14 16.79 -3.93 4.35
C PRO A 14 17.12 -4.72 3.08
N ASP A 15 16.66 -4.21 1.96
CA ASP A 15 16.91 -4.79 0.64
C ASP A 15 18.41 -4.74 0.27
N PRO A 16 19.01 -5.81 -0.25
CA PRO A 16 20.44 -5.83 -0.55
C PRO A 16 20.85 -4.91 -1.71
N LYS A 17 19.95 -4.60 -2.66
CA LYS A 17 20.26 -3.75 -3.82
C LYS A 17 20.18 -2.26 -3.49
N PHE A 18 19.18 -1.84 -2.74
CA PHE A 18 18.90 -0.42 -2.45
C PHE A 18 19.02 -0.07 -0.96
N GLY A 19 19.21 -1.04 -0.08
CA GLY A 19 19.31 -0.81 1.37
C GLY A 19 18.02 -0.31 2.02
N ASN A 20 16.88 -0.48 1.37
CA ASN A 20 15.60 0.11 1.79
C ASN A 20 14.68 -0.95 2.43
N MET A 21 14.27 -0.71 3.68
CA MET A 21 13.35 -1.60 4.41
C MET A 21 11.94 -1.62 3.83
N VAL A 22 11.48 -0.52 3.21
CA VAL A 22 10.13 -0.43 2.64
C VAL A 22 10.04 -1.27 1.38
N VAL A 23 11.09 -1.26 0.55
CA VAL A 23 11.21 -2.13 -0.62
C VAL A 23 11.18 -3.59 -0.21
N SER A 24 11.91 -3.97 0.85
CA SER A 24 11.90 -5.34 1.39
C SER A 24 10.50 -5.76 1.88
N LYS A 25 9.79 -4.88 2.59
CA LYS A 25 8.38 -5.12 3.00
C LYS A 25 7.46 -5.27 1.79
N PHE A 26 7.68 -4.46 0.75
CA PHE A 26 6.91 -4.53 -0.47
C PHE A 26 7.11 -5.87 -1.19
N MET A 27 8.36 -6.35 -1.33
CA MET A 27 8.68 -7.68 -1.88
C MET A 27 8.00 -8.81 -1.11
N ASN A 28 8.02 -8.75 0.22
CA ASN A 28 7.35 -9.73 1.04
C ASN A 28 5.81 -9.71 0.86
N SER A 29 5.24 -8.55 0.54
CA SER A 29 3.79 -8.38 0.35
C SER A 29 3.31 -8.78 -1.04
N ILE A 30 4.12 -8.59 -2.08
CA ILE A 30 3.81 -9.02 -3.45
C ILE A 30 4.01 -10.52 -3.65
N MET A 31 4.84 -11.14 -2.83
CA MET A 31 5.16 -12.57 -2.87
C MET A 31 3.89 -13.42 -2.81
N TYR A 32 3.83 -14.45 -3.65
CA TYR A 32 2.76 -15.44 -3.68
C TYR A 32 3.33 -16.85 -3.49
N ALA A 33 2.65 -17.68 -2.71
CA ALA A 33 3.05 -19.06 -2.42
C ALA A 33 4.50 -19.21 -1.90
N GLY A 34 5.04 -18.20 -1.20
CA GLY A 34 6.40 -18.24 -0.66
C GLY A 34 7.53 -18.09 -1.68
N LYS A 35 7.22 -17.78 -2.95
CA LYS A 35 8.21 -17.65 -4.03
C LYS A 35 8.90 -16.28 -3.98
N LYS A 36 9.84 -16.11 -3.06
CA LYS A 36 10.50 -14.81 -2.82
C LYS A 36 11.38 -14.37 -3.99
N SER A 37 12.14 -15.26 -4.61
CA SER A 37 13.00 -14.96 -5.76
C SER A 37 12.20 -14.37 -6.94
N VAL A 38 11.00 -14.88 -7.19
CA VAL A 38 10.11 -14.34 -8.23
C VAL A 38 9.64 -12.94 -7.88
N ALA A 39 9.29 -12.70 -6.60
CA ALA A 39 8.89 -11.37 -6.13
C ALA A 39 10.05 -10.36 -6.26
N GLU A 40 11.26 -10.75 -5.94
CA GLU A 40 12.47 -9.93 -6.11
C GLU A 40 12.69 -9.58 -7.59
N THR A 41 12.62 -10.56 -8.48
CA THR A 41 12.74 -10.33 -9.93
C THR A 41 11.69 -9.35 -10.44
N ILE A 42 10.44 -9.46 -10.00
CA ILE A 42 9.35 -8.56 -10.39
C ILE A 42 9.63 -7.13 -9.91
N VAL A 43 9.99 -6.96 -8.64
CA VAL A 43 10.20 -5.63 -8.05
C VAL A 43 11.44 -4.97 -8.64
N TYR A 44 12.56 -5.68 -8.72
CA TYR A 44 13.78 -5.11 -9.33
C TYR A 44 13.56 -4.77 -10.80
N GLY A 45 12.96 -5.68 -11.58
CA GLY A 45 12.65 -5.40 -12.97
C GLY A 45 11.71 -4.21 -13.16
N ALA A 46 10.73 -4.02 -12.26
CA ALA A 46 9.85 -2.85 -12.30
C ALA A 46 10.60 -1.55 -11.99
N LEU A 47 11.49 -1.56 -11.00
CA LEU A 47 12.33 -0.42 -10.66
C LEU A 47 13.33 -0.07 -11.78
N ASP A 48 13.96 -1.08 -12.38
CA ASP A 48 14.87 -0.89 -13.53
C ASP A 48 14.12 -0.30 -14.75
N MET A 49 12.86 -0.73 -14.98
CA MET A 49 12.00 -0.15 -16.04
C MET A 49 11.63 1.31 -15.74
N ILE A 50 11.39 1.67 -14.47
CA ILE A 50 11.10 3.04 -14.05
C ILE A 50 12.33 3.92 -14.30
N GLU A 51 13.52 3.47 -13.89
CA GLU A 51 14.77 4.18 -14.14
C GLU A 51 15.03 4.40 -15.63
N GLY A 52 14.81 3.38 -16.47
CA GLY A 52 14.93 3.46 -17.91
C GLY A 52 13.98 4.50 -18.55
N LYS A 53 12.76 4.64 -18.03
CA LYS A 53 11.74 5.57 -18.55
C LYS A 53 11.91 7.00 -18.04
N THR A 54 12.20 7.17 -16.75
CA THR A 54 12.21 8.48 -16.09
C THR A 54 13.61 9.08 -15.93
N LYS A 55 14.65 8.24 -15.96
CA LYS A 55 16.04 8.59 -15.63
C LYS A 55 16.19 9.20 -14.23
N GLN A 56 15.26 8.90 -13.35
CA GLN A 56 15.26 9.34 -11.95
C GLN A 56 15.59 8.16 -11.04
N ASN A 57 15.93 8.46 -9.78
CA ASN A 57 16.13 7.40 -8.77
C ASN A 57 14.83 6.58 -8.61
N PRO A 58 14.83 5.28 -8.97
CA PRO A 58 13.63 4.45 -8.95
C PRO A 58 13.06 4.27 -7.53
N VAL A 59 13.91 4.28 -6.49
CA VAL A 59 13.45 4.20 -5.09
C VAL A 59 12.71 5.48 -4.70
N GLY A 60 13.19 6.64 -5.12
CA GLY A 60 12.50 7.91 -4.87
C GLY A 60 11.11 7.95 -5.52
N VAL A 61 10.98 7.47 -6.76
CA VAL A 61 9.68 7.35 -7.45
C VAL A 61 8.77 6.38 -6.71
N PHE A 62 9.30 5.25 -6.23
CA PHE A 62 8.54 4.27 -5.44
C PHE A 62 8.04 4.86 -4.11
N GLU A 63 8.90 5.57 -3.37
CA GLU A 63 8.53 6.21 -2.11
C GLU A 63 7.45 7.28 -2.32
N GLN A 64 7.60 8.10 -3.35
CA GLN A 64 6.59 9.11 -3.73
C GLN A 64 5.26 8.45 -4.11
N ALA A 65 5.30 7.39 -4.91
CA ALA A 65 4.10 6.62 -5.25
C ALA A 65 3.40 6.05 -4.02
N LEU A 66 4.17 5.48 -3.09
CA LEU A 66 3.64 4.94 -1.85
C LEU A 66 3.02 6.04 -0.98
N GLU A 67 3.68 7.18 -0.82
CA GLU A 67 3.17 8.32 -0.06
C GLU A 67 1.86 8.85 -0.64
N ASN A 68 1.77 8.96 -1.96
CA ASN A 68 0.57 9.39 -2.66
C ASN A 68 -0.61 8.40 -2.49
N VAL A 69 -0.37 7.14 -2.19
CA VAL A 69 -1.41 6.11 -2.01
C VAL A 69 -1.77 5.89 -0.53
N MET A 70 -0.88 6.22 0.40
CA MET A 70 -1.12 6.03 1.83
C MET A 70 -2.31 6.87 2.34
N PRO A 71 -3.36 6.25 2.95
CA PRO A 71 -4.49 6.99 3.49
C PRO A 71 -4.16 7.60 4.85
N THR A 72 -4.69 8.80 5.12
CA THR A 72 -4.64 9.43 6.45
C THR A 72 -5.81 9.05 7.33
N ILE A 73 -6.97 8.78 6.71
CA ILE A 73 -8.23 8.46 7.39
C ILE A 73 -8.82 7.19 6.76
N GLU A 74 -9.38 6.33 7.60
CA GLU A 74 -10.19 5.17 7.18
C GLU A 74 -11.55 5.17 7.90
N VAL A 75 -12.49 4.39 7.39
CA VAL A 75 -13.79 4.21 8.04
C VAL A 75 -13.81 2.85 8.72
N ARG A 76 -14.23 2.83 9.99
CA ARG A 76 -14.42 1.61 10.78
C ARG A 76 -15.86 1.48 11.23
N SER A 77 -16.39 0.27 11.12
CA SER A 77 -17.71 -0.06 11.62
C SER A 77 -17.72 -0.11 13.15
N ARG A 78 -18.65 0.59 13.78
CA ARG A 78 -18.92 0.52 15.22
C ARG A 78 -20.39 0.29 15.46
N ARG A 79 -20.72 -0.64 16.34
CA ARG A 79 -22.11 -0.92 16.74
C ARG A 79 -22.44 -0.12 18.00
N VAL A 80 -23.47 0.70 17.92
CA VAL A 80 -23.97 1.54 19.03
C VAL A 80 -25.49 1.39 19.09
N GLY A 81 -26.02 0.94 20.24
CA GLY A 81 -27.47 0.82 20.44
C GLY A 81 -28.18 -0.08 19.43
N GLY A 82 -27.48 -1.12 18.91
CA GLY A 82 -28.06 -2.03 17.91
C GLY A 82 -27.87 -1.61 16.44
N ALA A 83 -27.54 -0.35 16.15
CA ALA A 83 -27.21 0.15 14.82
C ALA A 83 -25.71 0.11 14.56
N THR A 84 -25.32 -0.13 13.30
CA THR A 84 -23.90 -0.13 12.88
C THR A 84 -23.61 1.18 12.16
N TYR A 85 -22.65 1.93 12.71
CA TYR A 85 -22.19 3.21 12.15
C TYR A 85 -20.81 3.06 11.54
N GLN A 86 -20.58 3.76 10.44
CA GLN A 86 -19.27 3.88 9.80
C GLN A 86 -18.55 5.09 10.39
N VAL A 87 -17.59 4.86 11.28
CA VAL A 87 -16.89 5.92 12.02
C VAL A 87 -15.57 6.24 11.37
N PRO A 88 -15.29 7.48 10.96
CA PRO A 88 -13.98 7.88 10.45
C PRO A 88 -12.95 7.90 11.58
N VAL A 89 -11.80 7.28 11.34
CA VAL A 89 -10.70 7.14 12.29
C VAL A 89 -9.37 7.42 11.58
N GLU A 90 -8.49 8.16 12.24
CA GLU A 90 -7.13 8.35 11.76
C GLU A 90 -6.36 7.02 11.69
N VAL A 91 -5.58 6.86 10.63
CA VAL A 91 -4.81 5.64 10.40
C VAL A 91 -3.41 5.79 11.00
N ARG A 92 -3.01 4.86 11.86
CA ARG A 92 -1.65 4.82 12.42
C ARG A 92 -0.61 4.58 11.31
N THR A 93 0.59 5.12 11.49
CA THR A 93 1.68 5.11 10.49
C THR A 93 1.97 3.70 9.94
N ASP A 94 2.11 2.69 10.82
CA ASP A 94 2.34 1.30 10.38
C ASP A 94 1.24 0.78 9.45
N ARG A 95 -0.02 1.14 9.76
CA ARG A 95 -1.17 0.72 8.99
C ARG A 95 -1.31 1.50 7.69
N ARG A 96 -0.96 2.80 7.69
CA ARG A 96 -0.92 3.61 6.47
C ARG A 96 -0.01 2.97 5.43
N GLN A 97 1.22 2.62 5.84
CA GLN A 97 2.18 1.94 4.97
C GLN A 97 1.65 0.59 4.46
N ALA A 98 1.08 -0.23 5.34
CA ALA A 98 0.53 -1.54 4.97
C ALA A 98 -0.64 -1.43 3.99
N LEU A 99 -1.52 -0.43 4.16
CA LEU A 99 -2.63 -0.18 3.23
C LEU A 99 -2.11 0.33 1.88
N GLY A 100 -1.16 1.27 1.85
CA GLY A 100 -0.55 1.77 0.63
C GLY A 100 0.09 0.65 -0.19
N ILE A 101 0.90 -0.18 0.43
CA ILE A 101 1.52 -1.35 -0.20
C ILE A 101 0.45 -2.29 -0.79
N ARG A 102 -0.58 -2.61 -0.01
CA ARG A 102 -1.66 -3.51 -0.44
C ARG A 102 -2.42 -2.94 -1.63
N TRP A 103 -2.77 -1.67 -1.61
CA TRP A 103 -3.53 -1.03 -2.70
C TRP A 103 -2.72 -0.92 -3.98
N LEU A 104 -1.43 -0.59 -3.90
CA LEU A 104 -0.53 -0.62 -5.05
C LEU A 104 -0.45 -2.02 -5.69
N ILE A 105 -0.31 -3.06 -4.88
CA ILE A 105 -0.23 -4.44 -5.38
C ILE A 105 -1.54 -4.89 -6.04
N ILE A 106 -2.69 -4.59 -5.41
CA ILE A 106 -4.01 -4.93 -5.98
C ILE A 106 -4.20 -4.18 -7.29
N ALA A 107 -3.98 -2.86 -7.31
CA ALA A 107 -4.13 -2.05 -8.51
C ALA A 107 -3.20 -2.51 -9.64
N ALA A 108 -1.94 -2.86 -9.34
CA ALA A 108 -1.03 -3.42 -10.32
C ALA A 108 -1.52 -4.77 -10.89
N ARG A 109 -2.10 -5.65 -10.05
CA ARG A 109 -2.64 -6.94 -10.51
C ARG A 109 -3.85 -6.78 -11.43
N ASP A 110 -4.65 -5.75 -11.23
CA ASP A 110 -5.87 -5.47 -12.01
C ASP A 110 -5.58 -4.79 -13.36
N ARG A 111 -4.31 -4.45 -13.65
CA ARG A 111 -3.90 -3.86 -14.93
C ARG A 111 -3.87 -4.90 -16.06
N ASN A 112 -3.92 -4.40 -17.30
CA ASN A 112 -4.03 -5.21 -18.51
C ASN A 112 -2.68 -5.52 -19.20
N GLU A 113 -1.56 -4.97 -18.69
CA GLU A 113 -0.24 -5.25 -19.26
C GLU A 113 0.10 -6.74 -19.14
N LYS A 114 1.00 -7.22 -19.99
CA LYS A 114 1.29 -8.66 -20.16
C LYS A 114 1.96 -9.25 -18.92
N THR A 115 2.99 -8.60 -18.41
CA THR A 115 3.80 -9.12 -17.28
C THR A 115 3.54 -8.34 -16.00
N MET A 116 3.71 -9.00 -14.82
CA MET A 116 3.56 -8.32 -13.54
C MET A 116 4.60 -7.20 -13.35
N THR A 117 5.77 -7.34 -13.92
CA THR A 117 6.84 -6.33 -13.93
C THR A 117 6.37 -5.06 -14.63
N GLU A 118 5.76 -5.18 -15.81
CA GLU A 118 5.19 -4.06 -16.58
C GLU A 118 4.03 -3.41 -15.83
N ARG A 119 3.10 -4.22 -15.31
CA ARG A 119 1.94 -3.76 -14.51
C ARG A 119 2.40 -2.93 -13.32
N LEU A 120 3.37 -3.45 -12.57
CA LEU A 120 3.88 -2.78 -11.38
C LEU A 120 4.60 -1.48 -11.73
N SER A 121 5.46 -1.48 -12.76
CA SER A 121 6.18 -0.28 -13.19
C SER A 121 5.21 0.81 -13.65
N ALA A 122 4.16 0.45 -14.39
CA ALA A 122 3.15 1.39 -14.86
C ALA A 122 2.32 1.95 -13.71
N GLU A 123 1.88 1.11 -12.75
CA GLU A 123 1.10 1.59 -11.60
C GLU A 123 1.94 2.51 -10.68
N LEU A 124 3.21 2.19 -10.45
CA LEU A 124 4.09 3.04 -9.65
C LEU A 124 4.32 4.41 -10.31
N LEU A 125 4.51 4.44 -11.64
CA LEU A 125 4.62 5.71 -12.39
C LEU A 125 3.33 6.53 -12.33
N ASP A 126 2.19 5.89 -12.52
CA ASP A 126 0.90 6.58 -12.42
C ASP A 126 0.67 7.11 -11.00
N ALA A 127 0.94 6.29 -9.97
CA ALA A 127 0.78 6.67 -8.57
C ALA A 127 1.73 7.80 -8.15
N SER A 128 2.97 7.84 -8.65
CA SER A 128 3.90 8.95 -8.39
C SER A 128 3.38 10.28 -8.93
N ASN A 129 2.60 10.23 -10.02
CA ASN A 129 1.93 11.38 -10.63
C ASN A 129 0.50 11.61 -10.12
N ASN A 130 0.12 11.05 -8.97
CA ASN A 130 -1.24 11.10 -8.41
C ASN A 130 -2.33 10.58 -9.37
N ARG A 131 -2.04 9.53 -10.11
CA ARG A 131 -2.95 8.86 -11.04
C ARG A 131 -3.05 7.38 -10.70
N GLY A 132 -3.93 6.67 -11.39
CA GLY A 132 -4.06 5.21 -11.25
C GLY A 132 -5.10 4.77 -10.22
N ASN A 133 -5.35 3.46 -10.23
CA ASN A 133 -6.41 2.85 -9.41
C ASN A 133 -6.07 2.83 -7.93
N ALA A 134 -4.79 2.76 -7.56
CA ALA A 134 -4.35 2.82 -6.17
C ALA A 134 -4.65 4.19 -5.54
N VAL A 135 -4.37 5.28 -6.26
CA VAL A 135 -4.68 6.65 -5.81
C VAL A 135 -6.19 6.85 -5.74
N LYS A 136 -6.94 6.38 -6.74
CA LYS A 136 -8.41 6.42 -6.71
C LYS A 136 -8.97 5.71 -5.48
N LYS A 137 -8.42 4.57 -5.09
CA LYS A 137 -8.82 3.85 -3.87
C LYS A 137 -8.61 4.67 -2.60
N ARG A 138 -7.49 5.41 -2.50
CA ARG A 138 -7.26 6.36 -1.41
C ARG A 138 -8.33 7.45 -1.40
N GLU A 139 -8.60 8.07 -2.54
CA GLU A 139 -9.59 9.15 -2.66
C GLU A 139 -10.99 8.69 -2.29
N ASP A 140 -11.40 7.51 -2.76
CA ASP A 140 -12.71 6.92 -2.41
C ASP A 140 -12.80 6.66 -0.90
N THR A 141 -11.71 6.19 -0.27
CA THR A 141 -11.65 5.97 1.18
C THR A 141 -11.78 7.28 1.94
N HIS A 142 -11.08 8.33 1.51
CA HIS A 142 -11.17 9.66 2.10
C HIS A 142 -12.56 10.28 1.92
N ARG A 143 -13.16 10.13 0.73
CA ARG A 143 -14.53 10.58 0.44
C ARG A 143 -15.56 9.89 1.32
N MET A 144 -15.43 8.57 1.53
CA MET A 144 -16.28 7.84 2.46
C MET A 144 -16.11 8.33 3.90
N ALA A 145 -14.89 8.61 4.32
CA ALA A 145 -14.61 9.13 5.66
C ALA A 145 -15.22 10.53 5.86
N GLU A 146 -15.16 11.37 4.85
CA GLU A 146 -15.75 12.71 4.88
C GLU A 146 -17.28 12.65 4.90
N ALA A 147 -17.90 11.82 4.07
CA ALA A 147 -19.35 11.60 4.07
C ALA A 147 -19.87 11.12 5.44
N ASN A 148 -19.05 10.37 6.18
CA ASN A 148 -19.40 9.87 7.52
C ASN A 148 -18.86 10.76 8.66
N ARG A 149 -18.40 11.98 8.38
CA ARG A 149 -17.84 12.90 9.36
C ARG A 149 -18.78 13.20 10.55
N ALA A 150 -20.07 13.21 10.31
CA ALA A 150 -21.07 13.40 11.34
C ALA A 150 -20.99 12.36 12.46
N PHE A 151 -20.50 11.15 12.18
CA PHE A 151 -20.36 10.07 13.14
C PHE A 151 -18.99 10.05 13.85
N ALA A 152 -18.14 11.05 13.64
CA ALA A 152 -16.81 11.12 14.26
C ALA A 152 -16.86 11.14 15.80
N HIS A 153 -17.93 11.67 16.39
CA HIS A 153 -18.14 11.68 17.85
C HIS A 153 -18.36 10.29 18.45
N TYR A 154 -18.65 9.27 17.63
CA TYR A 154 -18.69 7.87 18.07
C TYR A 154 -17.32 7.20 18.13
N ARG A 155 -16.20 7.91 17.94
CA ARG A 155 -14.85 7.37 18.16
C ARG A 155 -14.70 6.86 19.60
N TRP A 156 -13.95 5.77 19.76
CA TRP A 156 -13.55 5.24 21.07
C TRP A 156 -12.11 5.56 21.40
#